data_212fce556e783deac96be23af4c4d688
#
_entry.id   212fce556e783deac96be23af4c4d688
#
_cell.length_a   1.000
_cell.length_b   1.000
_cell.length_c   1.000
_cell.angle_alpha   90.00
_cell.angle_beta   90.00
_cell.angle_gamma   90.00
#
_symmetry.space_group_name_H-M   'P 1'
#
loop_
_entity.id
_entity.type
_entity.pdbx_description
1 polymer ?
#
loop_
_entity_poly.entity_id
_entity_poly.type
_entity_poly.pdbx_seq_one_letter_code
_entity_poly.pdbx_strand_id
1 'polypeptide(L)'
;GWIPLAAQFLQRHPEVAVVCGRRRERFPAASLYNQLCDTEWDTPIGETKACGGDALMRLEALRAVKGYRADLIAGEEPEMCLRLRQKGWKIWRIEAEMTLHDAQMTRFGQWWKRSRRAGYAFAQGAALHGAPPERHWVSETRRALIWGGVLPLFVLLSMLVITPWMGLAAAIYPLQLLRLTARMGLRPAWFSLLGKFAECTGVLEFGWNQLRGRNRKIIEYK
;
A
#
# COMPACT_ATOMS: atom_id res chain seq x y z
N GLY A 1 26.78 -1.45 -9.92
CA GLY A 1 25.66 -1.25 -9.00
C GLY A 1 24.60 -0.33 -9.58
N TRP A 2 23.41 -0.29 -9.04
CA TRP A 2 22.29 0.49 -9.55
C TRP A 2 22.46 2.03 -9.40
N ILE A 3 23.21 2.48 -8.40
CA ILE A 3 23.40 3.92 -8.11
C ILE A 3 23.98 4.69 -9.30
N PRO A 4 25.06 4.24 -9.98
CA PRO A 4 25.56 4.92 -11.19
C PRO A 4 24.51 4.98 -12.31
N LEU A 5 23.72 3.93 -12.50
CA LEU A 5 22.64 3.89 -13.51
C LEU A 5 21.55 4.94 -13.16
N ALA A 6 21.14 4.99 -11.90
CA ALA A 6 20.16 5.96 -11.43
C ALA A 6 20.68 7.41 -11.54
N ALA A 7 21.94 7.65 -11.20
CA ALA A 7 22.57 8.97 -11.35
C ALA A 7 22.65 9.43 -12.82
N GLN A 8 23.05 8.51 -13.73
CA GLN A 8 23.07 8.78 -15.16
C GLN A 8 21.66 9.05 -15.71
N PHE A 9 20.66 8.30 -15.22
CA PHE A 9 19.26 8.52 -15.60
C PHE A 9 18.79 9.91 -15.18
N LEU A 10 19.04 10.29 -13.93
CA LEU A 10 18.72 11.64 -13.45
C LEU A 10 19.42 12.74 -14.25
N GLN A 11 20.67 12.57 -14.65
CA GLN A 11 21.39 13.56 -15.48
C GLN A 11 20.72 13.77 -16.84
N ARG A 12 20.19 12.70 -17.44
CA ARG A 12 19.52 12.74 -18.77
C ARG A 12 18.06 13.20 -18.70
N HIS A 13 17.44 13.13 -17.53
CA HIS A 13 16.02 13.41 -17.30
C HIS A 13 15.85 14.48 -16.21
N PRO A 14 16.02 15.78 -16.54
CA PRO A 14 15.94 16.87 -15.56
C PRO A 14 14.57 17.00 -14.90
N GLU A 15 13.51 16.53 -15.54
CA GLU A 15 12.13 16.50 -15.02
C GLU A 15 11.89 15.42 -13.95
N VAL A 16 12.80 14.46 -13.80
CA VAL A 16 12.68 13.36 -12.83
C VAL A 16 13.36 13.75 -11.52
N ALA A 17 12.61 13.71 -10.41
CA ALA A 17 13.12 13.98 -9.07
C ALA A 17 13.62 12.73 -8.36
N VAL A 18 13.01 11.57 -8.63
CA VAL A 18 13.27 10.33 -7.89
C VAL A 18 13.42 9.18 -8.87
N VAL A 19 14.47 8.38 -8.68
CA VAL A 19 14.72 7.14 -9.42
C VAL A 19 14.86 6.00 -8.43
N CYS A 20 14.14 4.91 -8.67
CA CYS A 20 14.28 3.64 -7.96
C CYS A 20 14.54 2.50 -8.94
N GLY A 21 14.96 1.36 -8.39
CA GLY A 21 15.12 0.11 -9.12
C GLY A 21 14.23 -1.00 -8.56
N ARG A 22 14.56 -2.26 -8.86
CA ARG A 22 13.91 -3.44 -8.33
C ARG A 22 14.33 -3.68 -6.88
N ARG A 23 13.39 -3.62 -5.95
CA ARG A 23 13.55 -4.18 -4.62
C ARG A 23 13.17 -5.67 -4.66
N ARG A 24 13.98 -6.51 -4.08
CA ARG A 24 13.71 -7.95 -3.94
C ARG A 24 13.67 -8.38 -2.49
N GLU A 25 12.86 -9.39 -2.21
CA GLU A 25 12.95 -10.08 -0.94
C GLU A 25 14.23 -10.93 -0.90
N ARG A 26 15.01 -10.80 0.18
CA ARG A 26 16.27 -11.54 0.35
C ARG A 26 16.05 -13.04 0.50
N PHE A 27 14.97 -13.43 1.20
CA PHE A 27 14.64 -14.81 1.51
C PHE A 27 13.21 -15.15 1.10
N PRO A 28 12.85 -15.11 -0.22
CA PRO A 28 11.48 -15.31 -0.65
C PRO A 28 10.95 -16.70 -0.32
N ALA A 29 11.82 -17.73 -0.26
CA ALA A 29 11.46 -19.10 0.08
C ALA A 29 11.27 -19.34 1.59
N ALA A 30 11.66 -18.40 2.47
CA ALA A 30 11.56 -18.57 3.91
C ALA A 30 10.11 -18.60 4.41
N SER A 31 9.19 -17.96 3.70
CA SER A 31 7.75 -17.99 3.99
C SER A 31 6.89 -17.58 2.82
N LEU A 32 5.60 -17.96 2.87
CA LEU A 32 4.60 -17.46 1.94
C LEU A 32 4.47 -15.92 1.98
N TYR A 33 4.63 -15.32 3.14
CA TYR A 33 4.52 -13.86 3.31
C TYR A 33 5.70 -13.10 2.71
N ASN A 34 6.91 -13.66 2.80
CA ASN A 34 8.08 -13.12 2.11
C ASN A 34 7.91 -13.21 0.59
N GLN A 35 7.37 -14.33 0.09
CA GLN A 35 7.05 -14.49 -1.34
C GLN A 35 6.02 -13.46 -1.82
N LEU A 36 4.98 -13.19 -1.00
CA LEU A 36 4.00 -12.15 -1.31
C LEU A 36 4.64 -10.76 -1.36
N CYS A 37 5.57 -10.44 -0.46
CA CYS A 37 6.32 -9.18 -0.50
C CYS A 37 7.17 -9.06 -1.77
N ASP A 38 7.88 -10.11 -2.16
CA ASP A 38 8.69 -10.08 -3.40
C ASP A 38 7.82 -9.81 -4.64
N THR A 39 6.65 -10.44 -4.70
CA THR A 39 5.67 -10.21 -5.78
C THR A 39 5.10 -8.78 -5.74
N GLU A 40 4.76 -8.26 -4.56
CA GLU A 40 4.22 -6.90 -4.37
C GLU A 40 5.24 -5.83 -4.78
N TRP A 41 6.53 -6.06 -4.50
CA TRP A 41 7.60 -5.11 -4.83
C TRP A 41 8.03 -5.15 -6.30
N ASP A 42 7.51 -6.08 -7.10
CA ASP A 42 7.74 -6.12 -8.53
C ASP A 42 6.75 -5.21 -9.27
N THR A 43 7.06 -3.93 -9.24
CA THR A 43 6.26 -2.91 -9.89
C THR A 43 6.73 -2.67 -11.34
N PRO A 44 5.89 -2.15 -12.25
CA PRO A 44 6.28 -1.87 -13.63
C PRO A 44 7.45 -0.88 -13.74
N ILE A 45 8.31 -1.09 -14.74
CA ILE A 45 9.37 -0.15 -15.13
C ILE A 45 8.73 1.07 -15.81
N GLY A 46 9.29 2.26 -15.61
CA GLY A 46 8.80 3.49 -16.21
C GLY A 46 8.38 4.55 -15.18
N GLU A 47 7.55 5.48 -15.61
CA GLU A 47 6.98 6.50 -14.72
C GLU A 47 6.06 5.84 -13.69
N THR A 48 6.24 6.19 -12.42
CA THR A 48 5.50 5.60 -11.30
C THR A 48 5.01 6.68 -10.33
N LYS A 49 4.05 6.32 -9.49
CA LYS A 49 3.51 7.25 -8.47
C LYS A 49 4.33 7.31 -7.19
N ALA A 50 5.12 6.27 -6.91
CA ALA A 50 5.90 6.10 -5.70
C ALA A 50 7.11 5.19 -5.95
N CYS A 51 8.14 5.27 -5.12
CA CYS A 51 9.39 4.53 -5.29
C CYS A 51 9.60 3.38 -4.29
N GLY A 52 8.76 3.29 -3.27
CA GLY A 52 8.81 2.21 -2.28
C GLY A 52 9.87 2.37 -1.18
N GLY A 53 10.51 3.55 -1.05
CA GLY A 53 11.41 3.91 0.05
C GLY A 53 12.88 3.93 -0.32
N ASP A 54 13.41 2.92 -1.01
CA ASP A 54 14.80 2.94 -1.50
C ASP A 54 14.84 3.67 -2.85
N ALA A 55 15.59 4.77 -2.93
CA ALA A 55 15.64 5.60 -4.14
C ALA A 55 16.83 6.56 -4.14
N LEU A 56 17.24 6.98 -5.33
CA LEU A 56 18.11 8.14 -5.53
C LEU A 56 17.24 9.35 -5.86
N MET A 57 17.45 10.47 -5.12
CA MET A 57 16.60 11.64 -5.21
C MET A 57 17.41 12.92 -5.46
N ARG A 58 16.83 13.85 -6.23
CA ARG A 58 17.36 15.20 -6.31
C ARG A 58 17.17 15.94 -4.98
N LEU A 59 18.24 16.44 -4.41
CA LEU A 59 18.19 17.14 -3.13
C LEU A 59 17.35 18.42 -3.21
N GLU A 60 17.41 19.13 -4.33
CA GLU A 60 16.59 20.33 -4.57
C GLU A 60 15.08 20.02 -4.53
N ALA A 61 14.66 18.92 -5.20
CA ALA A 61 13.26 18.50 -5.21
C ALA A 61 12.79 18.08 -3.81
N LEU A 62 13.64 17.33 -3.08
CA LEU A 62 13.36 16.91 -1.71
C LEU A 62 13.20 18.12 -0.77
N ARG A 63 14.09 19.11 -0.88
CA ARG A 63 14.02 20.36 -0.11
C ARG A 63 12.76 21.18 -0.45
N ALA A 64 12.37 21.23 -1.74
CA ALA A 64 11.20 21.97 -2.19
C ALA A 64 9.88 21.44 -1.60
N VAL A 65 9.84 20.16 -1.19
CA VAL A 65 8.69 19.55 -0.50
C VAL A 65 8.91 19.35 0.99
N LYS A 66 10.01 19.83 1.57
CA LYS A 66 10.38 19.71 2.99
C LYS A 66 10.54 18.26 3.47
N GLY A 67 10.96 17.35 2.57
CA GLY A 67 11.24 15.95 2.89
C GLY A 67 10.01 15.13 3.31
N TYR A 68 10.26 14.13 4.13
CA TYR A 68 9.24 13.23 4.67
C TYR A 68 8.42 13.87 5.80
N ARG A 69 7.16 13.48 5.91
CA ARG A 69 6.30 13.86 7.05
C ARG A 69 6.53 12.90 8.22
N ALA A 70 6.90 13.45 9.38
CA ALA A 70 7.18 12.69 10.59
C ALA A 70 5.90 12.25 11.35
N ASP A 71 4.74 12.82 11.01
CA ASP A 71 3.46 12.54 11.66
C ASP A 71 2.70 11.35 11.03
N LEU A 72 3.25 10.75 9.97
CA LEU A 72 2.67 9.56 9.35
C LEU A 72 3.18 8.29 10.03
N ILE A 73 2.29 7.33 10.25
CA ILE A 73 2.67 6.02 10.80
C ILE A 73 3.20 5.05 9.74
N ALA A 74 2.83 5.29 8.49
CA ALA A 74 3.29 4.60 7.28
C ALA A 74 2.84 5.37 6.04
N GLY A 75 3.51 5.11 4.89
CA GLY A 75 3.18 5.76 3.63
C GLY A 75 3.79 7.16 3.50
N GLU A 76 4.79 7.47 4.29
CA GLU A 76 5.57 8.71 4.24
C GLU A 76 6.24 8.91 2.87
N GLU A 77 6.69 7.83 2.25
CA GLU A 77 7.32 7.88 0.93
C GLU A 77 6.29 8.14 -0.20
N PRO A 78 5.19 7.38 -0.34
CA PRO A 78 4.15 7.70 -1.33
C PRO A 78 3.55 9.10 -1.16
N GLU A 79 3.42 9.58 0.06
CA GLU A 79 2.94 10.93 0.37
C GLU A 79 3.93 12.00 -0.11
N MET A 80 5.22 11.82 0.15
CA MET A 80 6.26 12.70 -0.34
C MET A 80 6.32 12.71 -1.87
N CYS A 81 6.26 11.54 -2.50
CA CYS A 81 6.20 11.42 -3.96
C CYS A 81 4.97 12.12 -4.55
N LEU A 82 3.83 12.09 -3.86
CA LEU A 82 2.64 12.86 -4.27
C LEU A 82 2.95 14.37 -4.27
N ARG A 83 3.54 14.92 -3.20
CA ARG A 83 3.90 16.36 -3.15
C ARG A 83 4.94 16.74 -4.21
N LEU A 84 5.87 15.84 -4.54
CA LEU A 84 6.78 16.03 -5.66
C LEU A 84 6.04 16.15 -6.99
N ARG A 85 5.11 15.22 -7.27
CA ARG A 85 4.29 15.25 -8.51
C ARG A 85 3.42 16.51 -8.58
N GLN A 86 2.85 16.97 -7.48
CA GLN A 86 2.11 18.24 -7.42
C GLN A 86 2.96 19.47 -7.79
N LYS A 87 4.28 19.35 -7.66
CA LYS A 87 5.25 20.37 -8.12
C LYS A 87 5.77 20.14 -9.54
N GLY A 88 5.18 19.17 -10.26
CA GLY A 88 5.55 18.87 -11.65
C GLY A 88 6.68 17.87 -11.82
N TRP A 89 7.24 17.34 -10.72
CA TRP A 89 8.30 16.35 -10.80
C TRP A 89 7.77 14.97 -11.15
N LYS A 90 8.60 14.18 -11.87
CA LYS A 90 8.35 12.77 -12.15
C LYS A 90 9.09 11.84 -11.19
N ILE A 91 8.51 10.67 -10.95
CA ILE A 91 9.11 9.56 -10.22
C ILE A 91 9.31 8.42 -11.23
N TRP A 92 10.46 7.76 -11.23
CA TRP A 92 10.77 6.78 -12.27
C TRP A 92 11.39 5.51 -11.69
N ARG A 93 10.93 4.35 -12.16
CA ARG A 93 11.56 3.06 -11.90
C ARG A 93 12.36 2.63 -13.13
N ILE A 94 13.67 2.43 -12.94
CA ILE A 94 14.58 1.89 -13.96
C ILE A 94 14.66 0.37 -13.87
N GLU A 95 15.08 -0.27 -14.96
CA GLU A 95 15.39 -1.69 -14.99
C GLU A 95 16.78 -1.96 -14.39
N ALA A 96 16.84 -1.99 -13.08
CA ALA A 96 18.06 -2.28 -12.33
C ALA A 96 17.72 -2.96 -11.00
N GLU A 97 18.46 -4.01 -10.65
CA GLU A 97 18.40 -4.61 -9.31
C GLU A 97 18.98 -3.62 -8.30
N MET A 98 18.17 -3.25 -7.30
CA MET A 98 18.51 -2.18 -6.36
C MET A 98 18.86 -2.70 -4.98
N THR A 99 17.89 -3.33 -4.31
CA THR A 99 18.01 -3.68 -2.90
C THR A 99 17.48 -5.09 -2.64
N LEU A 100 18.22 -5.87 -1.87
CA LEU A 100 17.74 -7.08 -1.21
C LEU A 100 17.24 -6.68 0.18
N HIS A 101 15.93 -6.69 0.36
CA HIS A 101 15.27 -6.35 1.60
C HIS A 101 14.79 -7.60 2.31
N ASP A 102 15.00 -7.70 3.62
CA ASP A 102 14.53 -8.80 4.44
C ASP A 102 13.24 -8.37 5.16
N ALA A 103 12.10 -8.87 4.68
CA ALA A 103 10.80 -8.58 5.30
C ALA A 103 10.64 -9.24 6.67
N GLN A 104 11.36 -10.32 6.94
CA GLN A 104 11.27 -11.13 8.17
C GLN A 104 9.84 -11.51 8.56
N MET A 105 9.00 -11.72 7.56
CA MET A 105 7.58 -12.04 7.76
C MET A 105 7.36 -13.55 7.68
N THR A 106 7.40 -14.24 8.81
CA THR A 106 7.27 -15.71 8.89
C THR A 106 5.95 -16.17 9.47
N ARG A 107 5.13 -15.25 10.04
CA ARG A 107 3.89 -15.57 10.75
C ARG A 107 2.72 -14.78 10.22
N PHE A 108 1.53 -15.39 10.21
CA PHE A 108 0.28 -14.73 9.82
C PHE A 108 0.03 -13.41 10.58
N GLY A 109 0.29 -13.40 11.89
CA GLY A 109 0.10 -12.19 12.71
C GLY A 109 0.95 -10.99 12.29
N GLN A 110 2.17 -11.21 11.77
CA GLN A 110 3.02 -10.15 11.23
C GLN A 110 2.42 -9.58 9.94
N TRP A 111 1.98 -10.47 9.03
CA TRP A 111 1.29 -10.07 7.81
C TRP A 111 -0.01 -9.32 8.11
N TRP A 112 -0.82 -9.79 9.07
CA TRP A 112 -2.05 -9.12 9.51
C TRP A 112 -1.77 -7.72 10.05
N LYS A 113 -0.78 -7.59 10.94
CA LYS A 113 -0.36 -6.28 11.49
C LYS A 113 0.10 -5.32 10.39
N ARG A 114 0.88 -5.82 9.41
CA ARG A 114 1.32 -5.05 8.25
C ARG A 114 0.12 -4.55 7.42
N SER A 115 -0.83 -5.42 7.11
CA SER A 115 -2.05 -5.08 6.37
C SER A 115 -2.93 -4.08 7.14
N ARG A 116 -3.07 -4.25 8.46
CA ARG A 116 -3.77 -3.27 9.32
C ARG A 116 -3.08 -1.90 9.31
N ARG A 117 -1.75 -1.87 9.39
CA ARG A 117 -0.96 -0.63 9.29
C ARG A 117 -1.17 0.04 7.94
N ALA A 118 -1.20 -0.73 6.85
CA ALA A 118 -1.51 -0.21 5.52
C ALA A 118 -2.91 0.41 5.46
N GLY A 119 -3.94 -0.23 6.02
CA GLY A 119 -5.29 0.32 6.10
C GLY A 119 -5.36 1.65 6.84
N TYR A 120 -4.65 1.77 7.96
CA TYR A 120 -4.51 3.04 8.69
C TYR A 120 -3.87 4.12 7.81
N ALA A 121 -2.75 3.79 7.13
CA ALA A 121 -2.06 4.70 6.24
C ALA A 121 -2.93 5.13 5.05
N PHE A 122 -3.73 4.22 4.48
CA PHE A 122 -4.67 4.55 3.41
C PHE A 122 -5.70 5.59 3.86
N ALA A 123 -6.28 5.40 5.03
CA ALA A 123 -7.25 6.35 5.59
C ALA A 123 -6.60 7.70 5.92
N GLN A 124 -5.40 7.70 6.50
CA GLN A 124 -4.65 8.91 6.80
C GLN A 124 -4.26 9.67 5.53
N GLY A 125 -3.74 8.97 4.51
CA GLY A 125 -3.40 9.58 3.22
C GLY A 125 -4.62 10.10 2.47
N ALA A 126 -5.76 9.39 2.52
CA ALA A 126 -7.02 9.84 1.95
C ALA A 126 -7.57 11.08 2.67
N ALA A 127 -7.43 11.17 3.99
CA ALA A 127 -7.83 12.35 4.75
C ALA A 127 -6.96 13.58 4.41
N LEU A 128 -5.67 13.38 4.16
CA LEU A 128 -4.73 14.46 3.83
C LEU A 128 -4.83 14.92 2.35
N HIS A 129 -4.93 13.97 1.42
CA HIS A 129 -4.77 14.21 -0.02
C HIS A 129 -5.86 13.52 -0.87
N GLY A 130 -7.03 13.24 -0.29
CA GLY A 130 -8.14 12.58 -0.99
C GLY A 130 -8.91 13.48 -1.96
N ALA A 131 -8.65 14.78 -1.97
CA ALA A 131 -9.26 15.69 -2.94
C ALA A 131 -8.76 15.43 -4.37
N PRO A 132 -9.59 15.71 -5.41
CA PRO A 132 -9.14 15.71 -6.80
C PRO A 132 -7.97 16.69 -7.02
N PRO A 133 -7.11 16.46 -8.00
CA PRO A 133 -7.14 15.36 -8.97
C PRO A 133 -6.55 14.04 -8.43
N GLU A 134 -5.74 14.07 -7.39
CA GLU A 134 -4.92 12.93 -6.93
C GLU A 134 -5.75 11.80 -6.33
N ARG A 135 -6.77 12.11 -5.54
CA ARG A 135 -7.61 11.13 -4.83
C ARG A 135 -6.77 10.05 -4.13
N HIS A 136 -5.68 10.50 -3.48
CA HIS A 136 -4.68 9.62 -2.90
C HIS A 136 -5.31 8.65 -1.90
N TRP A 137 -5.18 7.35 -2.18
CA TRP A 137 -5.68 6.22 -1.41
C TRP A 137 -7.18 6.20 -1.07
N VAL A 138 -7.98 7.05 -1.72
CA VAL A 138 -9.44 7.04 -1.55
C VAL A 138 -10.03 5.68 -1.98
N SER A 139 -9.54 5.12 -3.09
CA SER A 139 -10.04 3.84 -3.60
C SER A 139 -9.61 2.66 -2.72
N GLU A 140 -8.41 2.70 -2.15
CA GLU A 140 -7.88 1.71 -1.22
C GLU A 140 -8.69 1.71 0.08
N THR A 141 -8.90 2.88 0.67
CA THR A 141 -9.74 3.09 1.86
C THR A 141 -11.16 2.57 1.63
N ARG A 142 -11.78 2.96 0.51
CA ARG A 142 -13.14 2.52 0.17
C ARG A 142 -13.22 1.00 -0.02
N ARG A 143 -12.25 0.38 -0.70
CA ARG A 143 -12.20 -1.08 -0.88
C ARG A 143 -12.03 -1.80 0.45
N ALA A 144 -11.18 -1.31 1.34
CA ALA A 144 -11.02 -1.87 2.68
C ALA A 144 -12.33 -1.83 3.47
N LEU A 145 -13.02 -0.68 3.49
CA LEU A 145 -14.30 -0.53 4.16
C LEU A 145 -15.40 -1.41 3.57
N ILE A 146 -15.53 -1.45 2.23
CA ILE A 146 -16.59 -2.23 1.59
C ILE A 146 -16.36 -3.73 1.81
N TRP A 147 -15.19 -4.26 1.42
CA TRP A 147 -14.93 -5.70 1.44
C TRP A 147 -14.63 -6.25 2.84
N GLY A 148 -14.00 -5.45 3.71
CA GLY A 148 -13.63 -5.87 5.06
C GLY A 148 -14.64 -5.50 6.16
N GLY A 149 -15.62 -4.64 5.87
CA GLY A 149 -16.56 -4.13 6.87
C GLY A 149 -18.02 -4.14 6.40
N VAL A 150 -18.38 -3.29 5.44
CA VAL A 150 -19.79 -3.06 5.04
C VAL A 150 -20.45 -4.33 4.53
N LEU A 151 -19.83 -5.04 3.59
CA LEU A 151 -20.41 -6.25 3.01
C LEU A 151 -20.61 -7.37 4.05
N PRO A 152 -19.60 -7.78 4.83
CA PRO A 152 -19.82 -8.85 5.81
C PRO A 152 -20.84 -8.46 6.88
N LEU A 153 -20.85 -7.19 7.32
CA LEU A 153 -21.83 -6.70 8.28
C LEU A 153 -23.25 -6.71 7.68
N PHE A 154 -23.39 -6.25 6.44
CA PHE A 154 -24.66 -6.26 5.73
C PHE A 154 -25.21 -7.69 5.59
N VAL A 155 -24.38 -8.65 5.16
CA VAL A 155 -24.77 -10.05 5.06
C VAL A 155 -25.21 -10.60 6.41
N LEU A 156 -24.41 -10.37 7.46
CA LEU A 156 -24.73 -10.83 8.81
C LEU A 156 -26.04 -10.25 9.33
N LEU A 157 -26.23 -8.96 9.22
CA LEU A 157 -27.47 -8.29 9.69
C LEU A 157 -28.68 -8.73 8.88
N SER A 158 -28.56 -8.88 7.56
CA SER A 158 -29.64 -9.37 6.72
C SER A 158 -30.06 -10.81 7.05
N MET A 159 -29.08 -11.67 7.39
CA MET A 159 -29.37 -13.03 7.87
C MET A 159 -30.15 -13.02 9.18
N LEU A 160 -29.82 -12.11 10.09
CA LEU A 160 -30.44 -12.04 11.41
C LEU A 160 -31.86 -11.39 11.39
N VAL A 161 -32.03 -10.36 10.55
CA VAL A 161 -33.24 -9.51 10.57
C VAL A 161 -34.26 -9.93 9.51
N ILE A 162 -33.82 -10.37 8.33
CA ILE A 162 -34.73 -10.69 7.21
C ILE A 162 -34.94 -12.19 7.09
N THR A 163 -33.90 -12.93 6.73
CA THR A 163 -33.94 -14.39 6.58
C THR A 163 -32.51 -14.99 6.52
N PRO A 164 -32.29 -16.20 7.07
CA PRO A 164 -31.00 -16.92 6.96
C PRO A 164 -30.52 -17.10 5.50
N TRP A 165 -31.44 -17.16 4.54
CA TRP A 165 -31.12 -17.28 3.10
C TRP A 165 -30.30 -16.10 2.55
N MET A 166 -30.33 -14.96 3.21
CA MET A 166 -29.47 -13.82 2.86
C MET A 166 -27.97 -14.12 2.98
N GLY A 167 -27.60 -15.20 3.69
CA GLY A 167 -26.23 -15.72 3.72
C GLY A 167 -25.68 -16.10 2.34
N LEU A 168 -26.55 -16.43 1.38
CA LEU A 168 -26.14 -16.67 -0.01
C LEU A 168 -25.48 -15.44 -0.66
N ALA A 169 -25.75 -14.23 -0.18
CA ALA A 169 -25.06 -13.02 -0.63
C ALA A 169 -23.56 -13.08 -0.34
N ALA A 170 -23.09 -13.88 0.63
CA ALA A 170 -21.66 -14.12 0.86
C ALA A 170 -20.97 -14.79 -0.33
N ALA A 171 -21.70 -15.38 -1.29
CA ALA A 171 -21.15 -15.91 -2.54
C ALA A 171 -20.40 -14.87 -3.37
N ILE A 172 -20.59 -13.58 -3.11
CA ILE A 172 -19.78 -12.49 -3.70
C ILE A 172 -18.28 -12.65 -3.39
N TYR A 173 -17.90 -13.22 -2.24
CA TYR A 173 -16.49 -13.43 -1.87
C TYR A 173 -15.79 -14.50 -2.72
N PRO A 174 -16.32 -15.73 -2.87
CA PRO A 174 -15.72 -16.68 -3.80
C PRO A 174 -15.76 -16.20 -5.25
N LEU A 175 -16.78 -15.48 -5.70
CA LEU A 175 -16.80 -14.88 -7.04
C LEU A 175 -15.69 -13.84 -7.21
N GLN A 176 -15.49 -12.97 -6.23
CA GLN A 176 -14.39 -12.01 -6.25
C GLN A 176 -13.03 -12.71 -6.19
N LEU A 177 -12.90 -13.79 -5.41
CA LEU A 177 -11.68 -14.58 -5.36
C LEU A 177 -11.36 -15.20 -6.73
N LEU A 178 -12.33 -15.79 -7.41
CA LEU A 178 -12.17 -16.32 -8.78
C LEU A 178 -11.71 -15.25 -9.75
N ARG A 179 -12.34 -14.07 -9.72
CA ARG A 179 -11.96 -12.92 -10.55
C ARG A 179 -10.53 -12.47 -10.30
N LEU A 180 -10.11 -12.38 -9.05
CA LEU A 180 -8.75 -11.99 -8.68
C LEU A 180 -7.75 -13.08 -9.04
N THR A 181 -8.10 -14.35 -8.85
CA THR A 181 -7.26 -15.50 -9.21
C THR A 181 -6.91 -15.51 -10.69
N ALA A 182 -7.87 -15.19 -11.55
CA ALA A 182 -7.63 -15.08 -13.00
C ALA A 182 -6.63 -13.97 -13.38
N ARG A 183 -6.40 -12.98 -12.50
CA ARG A 183 -5.50 -11.84 -12.75
C ARG A 183 -4.11 -11.99 -12.15
N MET A 184 -4.01 -12.57 -10.96
CA MET A 184 -2.78 -12.55 -10.17
C MET A 184 -2.41 -13.91 -9.57
N GLY A 185 -3.19 -14.98 -9.87
CA GLY A 185 -3.01 -16.29 -9.26
C GLY A 185 -3.71 -16.42 -7.90
N LEU A 186 -3.96 -17.69 -7.47
CA LEU A 186 -4.78 -17.99 -6.29
C LEU A 186 -4.19 -17.43 -4.99
N ARG A 187 -2.90 -17.60 -4.75
CA ARG A 187 -2.27 -17.17 -3.49
C ARG A 187 -2.33 -15.66 -3.28
N PRO A 188 -1.84 -14.80 -4.20
CA PRO A 188 -1.98 -13.36 -4.07
C PRO A 188 -3.45 -12.90 -4.00
N ALA A 189 -4.35 -13.53 -4.76
CA ALA A 189 -5.78 -13.22 -4.75
C ALA A 189 -6.40 -13.46 -3.37
N TRP A 190 -6.12 -14.62 -2.75
CA TRP A 190 -6.58 -14.96 -1.41
C TRP A 190 -6.13 -13.92 -0.37
N PHE A 191 -4.83 -13.63 -0.34
CA PHE A 191 -4.28 -12.65 0.60
C PHE A 191 -4.72 -11.21 0.31
N SER A 192 -4.94 -10.85 -0.95
CA SER A 192 -5.52 -9.56 -1.32
C SER A 192 -6.94 -9.39 -0.78
N LEU A 193 -7.77 -10.43 -0.85
CA LEU A 193 -9.14 -10.41 -0.34
C LEU A 193 -9.17 -10.46 1.19
N LEU A 194 -8.41 -11.37 1.80
CA LEU A 194 -8.30 -11.49 3.25
C LEU A 194 -7.72 -10.23 3.88
N GLY A 195 -6.77 -9.58 3.22
CA GLY A 195 -6.16 -8.32 3.64
C GLY A 195 -7.16 -7.20 3.84
N LYS A 196 -8.31 -7.22 3.11
CA LYS A 196 -9.34 -6.18 3.27
C LYS A 196 -9.94 -6.14 4.68
N PHE A 197 -10.01 -7.27 5.35
CA PHE A 197 -10.46 -7.31 6.76
C PHE A 197 -9.44 -6.64 7.69
N ALA A 198 -8.16 -6.94 7.53
CA ALA A 198 -7.10 -6.30 8.32
C ALA A 198 -7.01 -4.80 8.01
N GLU A 199 -7.03 -4.41 6.73
CA GLU A 199 -7.03 -3.02 6.29
C GLU A 199 -8.24 -2.26 6.86
N CYS A 200 -9.45 -2.87 6.84
CA CYS A 200 -10.66 -2.27 7.42
C CYS A 200 -10.47 -1.95 8.91
N THR A 201 -9.88 -2.85 9.69
CA THR A 201 -9.59 -2.57 11.11
C THR A 201 -8.64 -1.37 11.28
N GLY A 202 -7.67 -1.21 10.37
CA GLY A 202 -6.77 -0.05 10.34
C GLY A 202 -7.49 1.26 9.99
N VAL A 203 -8.38 1.22 9.00
CA VAL A 203 -9.21 2.38 8.62
C VAL A 203 -10.10 2.83 9.77
N LEU A 204 -10.79 1.89 10.42
CA LEU A 204 -11.66 2.18 11.56
C LEU A 204 -10.86 2.75 12.75
N GLU A 205 -9.67 2.21 12.97
CA GLU A 205 -8.77 2.71 14.00
C GLU A 205 -8.31 4.14 13.73
N PHE A 206 -7.99 4.49 12.49
CA PHE A 206 -7.68 5.87 12.11
C PHE A 206 -8.86 6.79 12.41
N GLY A 207 -10.07 6.44 11.96
CA GLY A 207 -11.28 7.22 12.24
C GLY A 207 -11.52 7.44 13.73
N TRP A 208 -11.35 6.38 14.52
CA TRP A 208 -11.49 6.45 15.98
C TRP A 208 -10.46 7.37 16.66
N ASN A 209 -9.19 7.31 16.20
CA ASN A 209 -8.13 8.16 16.71
C ASN A 209 -8.37 9.64 16.36
N GLN A 210 -8.85 9.90 15.13
CA GLN A 210 -9.23 11.26 14.71
C GLN A 210 -10.34 11.84 15.59
N LEU A 211 -11.40 11.07 15.88
CA LEU A 211 -12.48 11.50 16.76
C LEU A 211 -12.02 11.80 18.18
N ARG A 212 -10.97 11.12 18.64
CA ARG A 212 -10.39 11.30 19.99
C ARG A 212 -9.26 12.32 20.05
N GLY A 213 -8.89 12.95 18.94
CA GLY A 213 -7.76 13.89 18.86
C GLY A 213 -6.40 13.23 19.19
N ARG A 214 -6.26 11.92 18.97
CA ARG A 214 -5.04 11.16 19.31
C ARG A 214 -4.21 10.91 18.07
N ASN A 215 -2.96 11.38 18.07
CA ASN A 215 -1.96 10.94 17.10
C ASN A 215 -1.31 9.65 17.59
N ARG A 216 -1.30 8.61 16.74
CA ARG A 216 -0.71 7.32 17.10
C ARG A 216 0.78 7.27 16.79
N LYS A 217 1.55 6.57 17.65
CA LYS A 217 2.94 6.18 17.36
C LYS A 217 2.99 5.04 16.34
N ILE A 218 4.13 4.87 15.66
CA ILE A 218 4.40 3.83 14.66
C ILE A 218 3.95 2.44 15.17
N ILE A 219 3.23 1.70 14.32
CA ILE A 219 2.87 0.30 14.58
C ILE A 219 4.01 -0.58 14.07
N GLU A 220 4.81 -1.12 14.97
CA GLU A 220 5.83 -2.12 14.63
C GLU A 220 5.19 -3.48 14.36
N TYR A 221 5.63 -4.16 13.30
CA TYR A 221 5.13 -5.48 12.90
C TYR A 221 6.22 -6.57 12.87
N LYS A 222 7.47 -6.19 13.15
CA LYS A 222 8.59 -7.12 13.29
C LYS A 222 8.64 -7.76 14.67
#